data_866838faef70bc1694ea19b39eae9c90
#
_entry.id   866838faef70bc1694ea19b39eae9c90
#
_cell.length_a   1.000
_cell.length_b   1.000
_cell.length_c   1.000
_cell.angle_alpha   90.00
_cell.angle_beta   90.00
_cell.angle_gamma   90.00
#
_symmetry.space_group_name_H-M   'P 1'
#
loop_
_entity.id
_entity.type
_entity.pdbx_description
1 polymer ?
#
loop_
_entity_poly.entity_id
_entity_poly.type
_entity_poly.pdbx_seq_one_letter_code
_entity_poly.pdbx_strand_id
1 'polypeptide(L)'
;IVSNTSNEYDTPSMSCIIQGMLGMKCPCFDINCACSGFVYALDIAESFLATKDLRNILIVCAEEPGRMVDWKDRSQCVLFGDGAGAAVVTKGDDLKAIKLNTVSKVDPLWQKRKMQPTPFVTKEEEGGPLVMVGQDVFKLAVSSSIDDIDKVLKIAGMSAEDIDLFVLHQANIRIIDAIRHFSKQDKSKFPINVDKYGNTSSATIPILLDELNRGGKLRNGDMLLMSAFGAGFTTGACILRWSK
;
A
#
# COMPACT_ATOMS: atom_id res chain seq x y z
N ILE A 1 -8.09 -11.45 0.29
CA ILE A 1 -7.40 -10.58 1.25
C ILE A 1 -7.83 -9.15 0.97
N VAL A 2 -8.24 -8.41 1.99
CA VAL A 2 -8.57 -6.98 1.85
C VAL A 2 -7.62 -6.17 2.72
N SER A 3 -6.99 -5.13 2.14
CA SER A 3 -6.27 -4.11 2.87
C SER A 3 -7.16 -2.90 3.06
N ASN A 4 -7.36 -2.50 4.32
CA ASN A 4 -8.22 -1.37 4.67
C ASN A 4 -7.80 -0.78 6.02
N THR A 5 -7.82 0.55 6.12
CA THR A 5 -7.58 1.31 7.35
C THR A 5 -8.81 2.10 7.81
N SER A 6 -9.82 2.23 6.94
CA SER A 6 -11.01 3.08 7.11
C SER A 6 -12.30 2.27 7.11
N ASN A 7 -12.30 1.12 7.81
CA ASN A 7 -13.45 0.20 7.85
C ASN A 7 -14.72 0.89 8.34
N GLU A 8 -15.84 0.61 7.65
CA GLU A 8 -17.18 1.01 8.10
C GLU A 8 -17.61 0.24 9.35
N TYR A 9 -17.23 -1.04 9.42
CA TYR A 9 -17.54 -1.94 10.53
C TYR A 9 -16.27 -2.43 11.20
N ASP A 10 -16.28 -2.52 12.51
CA ASP A 10 -15.24 -3.25 13.26
C ASP A 10 -15.37 -4.77 13.05
N THR A 11 -16.61 -5.24 12.89
CA THR A 11 -17.00 -6.61 12.59
C THR A 11 -18.40 -6.61 11.97
N PRO A 12 -18.67 -7.35 10.89
CA PRO A 12 -17.75 -8.23 10.18
C PRO A 12 -16.63 -7.50 9.42
N SER A 13 -15.60 -8.24 9.01
CA SER A 13 -14.51 -7.70 8.18
C SER A 13 -15.02 -7.23 6.82
N MET A 14 -14.35 -6.25 6.21
CA MET A 14 -14.66 -5.76 4.87
C MET A 14 -14.58 -6.89 3.83
N SER A 15 -13.62 -7.80 3.98
CA SER A 15 -13.48 -8.98 3.11
C SER A 15 -14.71 -9.88 3.11
N CYS A 16 -15.39 -10.06 4.27
CA CYS A 16 -16.63 -10.83 4.35
C CYS A 16 -17.77 -10.15 3.58
N ILE A 17 -17.84 -8.82 3.65
CA ILE A 17 -18.82 -8.03 2.91
C ILE A 17 -18.58 -8.16 1.40
N ILE A 18 -17.35 -7.93 0.96
CA ILE A 18 -16.95 -8.04 -0.45
C ILE A 18 -17.17 -9.47 -0.96
N GLN A 19 -16.81 -10.49 -0.17
CA GLN A 19 -17.03 -11.90 -0.51
C GLN A 19 -18.52 -12.18 -0.78
N GLY A 20 -19.41 -11.67 0.09
CA GLY A 20 -20.86 -11.80 -0.09
C GLY A 20 -21.38 -11.08 -1.33
N MET A 21 -20.93 -9.85 -1.58
CA MET A 21 -21.31 -9.07 -2.77
C MET A 21 -20.89 -9.74 -4.08
N LEU A 22 -19.74 -10.41 -4.09
CA LEU A 22 -19.23 -11.14 -5.25
C LEU A 22 -19.76 -12.58 -5.36
N GLY A 23 -20.55 -13.06 -4.38
CA GLY A 23 -21.03 -14.43 -4.34
C GLY A 23 -19.93 -15.50 -4.24
N MET A 24 -18.77 -15.12 -3.70
CA MET A 24 -17.60 -16.01 -3.58
C MET A 24 -17.77 -16.98 -2.41
N LYS A 25 -17.15 -18.17 -2.52
CA LYS A 25 -17.14 -19.20 -1.47
C LYS A 25 -15.70 -19.56 -1.09
N CYS A 26 -14.95 -18.62 -0.60
CA CYS A 26 -13.56 -18.80 -0.19
C CYS A 26 -13.33 -18.20 1.19
N PRO A 27 -12.32 -18.64 1.94
CA PRO A 27 -11.85 -17.91 3.13
C PRO A 27 -11.47 -16.49 2.77
N CYS A 28 -11.76 -15.55 3.67
CA CYS A 28 -11.42 -14.15 3.51
C CYS A 28 -11.03 -13.52 4.86
N PHE A 29 -10.20 -12.51 4.82
CA PHE A 29 -9.75 -11.76 5.99
C PHE A 29 -9.19 -10.40 5.57
N ASP A 30 -9.19 -9.47 6.52
CA ASP A 30 -8.61 -8.14 6.36
C ASP A 30 -7.20 -8.07 6.95
N ILE A 31 -6.39 -7.19 6.37
CA ILE A 31 -5.12 -6.77 6.93
C ILE A 31 -5.10 -5.25 7.08
N ASN A 32 -4.40 -4.78 8.10
CA ASN A 32 -4.11 -3.36 8.28
C ASN A 32 -2.60 -3.16 8.40
N CYS A 33 -1.99 -2.75 7.30
CA CYS A 33 -0.59 -2.35 7.22
C CYS A 33 -0.50 -0.92 6.66
N ALA A 34 -1.54 -0.12 6.91
CA ALA A 34 -1.68 1.23 6.38
C ALA A 34 -1.42 1.27 4.86
N CYS A 35 -0.74 2.32 4.37
CA CYS A 35 -0.51 2.50 2.94
C CYS A 35 0.40 1.43 2.29
N SER A 36 1.14 0.64 3.06
CA SER A 36 1.94 -0.48 2.55
C SER A 36 1.14 -1.78 2.33
N GLY A 37 -0.16 -1.78 2.66
CA GLY A 37 -0.99 -2.96 2.68
C GLY A 37 -1.04 -3.78 1.39
N PHE A 38 -0.94 -3.15 0.21
CA PHE A 38 -0.87 -3.90 -1.06
C PHE A 38 0.39 -4.78 -1.16
N VAL A 39 1.56 -4.24 -0.79
CA VAL A 39 2.82 -5.00 -0.82
C VAL A 39 2.81 -6.12 0.23
N TYR A 40 2.27 -5.86 1.42
CA TYR A 40 2.07 -6.89 2.45
C TYR A 40 1.10 -8.00 1.99
N ALA A 41 0.01 -7.62 1.33
CA ALA A 41 -0.95 -8.58 0.77
C ALA A 41 -0.33 -9.47 -0.33
N LEU A 42 0.60 -8.91 -1.14
CA LEU A 42 1.34 -9.69 -2.13
C LEU A 42 2.22 -10.76 -1.49
N ASP A 43 2.95 -10.43 -0.43
CA ASP A 43 3.79 -11.38 0.31
C ASP A 43 2.98 -12.52 0.95
N ILE A 44 1.84 -12.16 1.56
CA ILE A 44 0.90 -13.15 2.11
C ILE A 44 0.32 -14.04 1.00
N ALA A 45 -0.06 -13.44 -0.13
CA ALA A 45 -0.62 -14.18 -1.26
C ALA A 45 0.39 -15.15 -1.87
N GLU A 46 1.66 -14.71 -2.05
CA GLU A 46 2.75 -15.56 -2.50
C GLU A 46 2.94 -16.76 -1.57
N SER A 47 3.08 -16.51 -0.28
CA SER A 47 3.23 -17.54 0.74
C SER A 47 2.06 -18.55 0.75
N PHE A 48 0.83 -18.08 0.58
CA PHE A 48 -0.34 -18.96 0.54
C PHE A 48 -0.42 -19.77 -0.76
N LEU A 49 -0.09 -19.15 -1.90
CA LEU A 49 -0.05 -19.86 -3.18
C LEU A 49 1.06 -20.92 -3.22
N ALA A 50 2.19 -20.67 -2.54
CA ALA A 50 3.28 -21.63 -2.43
C ALA A 50 2.94 -22.80 -1.52
N THR A 51 2.21 -22.59 -0.41
CA THR A 51 2.03 -23.59 0.66
C THR A 51 0.65 -24.26 0.68
N LYS A 52 -0.35 -23.71 0.00
CA LYS A 52 -1.73 -24.20 0.01
C LYS A 52 -2.19 -24.60 -1.40
N ASP A 53 -3.19 -25.49 -1.46
CA ASP A 53 -3.84 -25.83 -2.72
C ASP A 53 -4.83 -24.74 -3.14
N LEU A 54 -4.27 -23.61 -3.57
CA LEU A 54 -4.99 -22.45 -4.08
C LEU A 54 -4.51 -22.14 -5.50
N ARG A 55 -5.45 -21.74 -6.36
CA ARG A 55 -5.14 -21.31 -7.73
C ARG A 55 -4.97 -19.82 -7.85
N ASN A 56 -5.85 -19.08 -7.18
CA ASN A 56 -5.93 -17.62 -7.28
C ASN A 56 -6.18 -17.02 -5.91
N ILE A 57 -5.67 -15.83 -5.68
CA ILE A 57 -5.98 -14.98 -4.52
C ILE A 57 -6.41 -13.61 -5.04
N LEU A 58 -7.58 -13.15 -4.63
CA LEU A 58 -8.03 -11.78 -4.86
C LEU A 58 -7.46 -10.90 -3.73
N ILE A 59 -6.72 -9.88 -4.11
CA ILE A 59 -6.31 -8.78 -3.24
C ILE A 59 -7.16 -7.56 -3.57
N VAL A 60 -7.76 -6.94 -2.57
CA VAL A 60 -8.51 -5.69 -2.70
C VAL A 60 -7.91 -4.68 -1.72
N CYS A 61 -7.64 -3.49 -2.20
CA CYS A 61 -7.35 -2.32 -1.37
C CYS A 61 -8.52 -1.36 -1.52
N ALA A 62 -9.24 -1.11 -0.43
CA ALA A 62 -10.42 -0.25 -0.43
C ALA A 62 -10.28 0.76 0.72
N GLU A 63 -10.12 2.02 0.39
CA GLU A 63 -9.71 3.04 1.34
C GLU A 63 -10.53 4.30 1.23
N GLU A 64 -10.94 4.84 2.38
CA GLU A 64 -11.66 6.12 2.52
C GLU A 64 -10.89 7.06 3.49
N PRO A 65 -9.66 7.50 3.17
CA PRO A 65 -8.93 8.43 4.04
C PRO A 65 -9.68 9.74 4.28
N GLY A 66 -10.57 10.11 3.38
CA GLY A 66 -11.45 11.27 3.52
C GLY A 66 -12.29 11.26 4.80
N ARG A 67 -12.59 10.08 5.36
CA ARG A 67 -13.28 9.92 6.66
C ARG A 67 -12.34 10.00 7.86
N MET A 68 -11.03 9.94 7.63
CA MET A 68 -10.03 9.91 8.69
C MET A 68 -9.46 11.30 9.00
N VAL A 69 -9.38 12.18 8.00
CA VAL A 69 -8.74 13.50 8.11
C VAL A 69 -9.66 14.55 8.77
N ASP A 70 -9.05 15.55 9.40
CA ASP A 70 -9.76 16.78 9.78
C ASP A 70 -9.89 17.68 8.54
N TRP A 71 -11.11 17.86 8.05
CA TRP A 71 -11.38 18.72 6.89
C TRP A 71 -11.13 20.22 7.13
N LYS A 72 -10.90 20.63 8.37
CA LYS A 72 -10.49 21.99 8.75
C LYS A 72 -8.97 22.16 8.69
N ASP A 73 -8.21 21.07 8.75
CA ASP A 73 -6.75 21.09 8.65
C ASP A 73 -6.32 20.95 7.18
N ARG A 74 -6.04 22.08 6.53
CA ARG A 74 -5.59 22.12 5.14
C ARG A 74 -4.18 21.53 4.92
N SER A 75 -3.43 21.24 5.96
CA SER A 75 -2.13 20.57 5.83
C SER A 75 -2.29 19.08 5.51
N GLN A 76 -3.47 18.52 5.74
CA GLN A 76 -3.77 17.09 5.56
C GLN A 76 -4.91 16.85 4.57
N CYS A 77 -6.07 17.52 4.70
CA CYS A 77 -7.26 17.19 3.92
C CYS A 77 -7.06 17.34 2.40
N VAL A 78 -6.11 18.15 1.96
CA VAL A 78 -5.78 18.32 0.53
C VAL A 78 -4.82 17.25 -0.02
N LEU A 79 -4.29 16.38 0.83
CA LEU A 79 -3.32 15.36 0.42
C LEU A 79 -3.98 14.01 0.14
N PHE A 80 -5.06 13.70 0.84
CA PHE A 80 -5.71 12.40 0.79
C PHE A 80 -6.89 12.36 -0.18
N GLY A 81 -7.16 11.19 -0.71
CA GLY A 81 -8.32 10.88 -1.52
C GLY A 81 -8.81 9.48 -1.26
N ASP A 82 -10.06 9.21 -1.61
CA ASP A 82 -10.68 7.91 -1.47
C ASP A 82 -10.52 7.10 -2.76
N GLY A 83 -10.34 5.79 -2.63
CA GLY A 83 -10.18 4.95 -3.79
C GLY A 83 -10.08 3.47 -3.47
N ALA A 84 -10.32 2.66 -4.48
CA ALA A 84 -10.16 1.22 -4.41
C ALA A 84 -9.47 0.67 -5.65
N GLY A 85 -8.67 -0.36 -5.45
CA GLY A 85 -8.04 -1.11 -6.52
C GLY A 85 -7.94 -2.58 -6.13
N ALA A 86 -7.92 -3.46 -7.14
CA ALA A 86 -7.86 -4.90 -6.89
C ALA A 86 -6.93 -5.59 -7.89
N ALA A 87 -6.36 -6.72 -7.46
CA ALA A 87 -5.56 -7.58 -8.29
C ALA A 87 -5.89 -9.05 -8.01
N VAL A 88 -5.86 -9.87 -9.06
CA VAL A 88 -5.90 -11.33 -8.94
C VAL A 88 -4.48 -11.85 -9.09
N VAL A 89 -3.99 -12.54 -8.06
CA VAL A 89 -2.66 -13.14 -8.03
C VAL A 89 -2.78 -14.64 -8.24
N THR A 90 -1.93 -15.20 -9.10
CA THR A 90 -1.90 -16.63 -9.43
C THR A 90 -0.51 -17.21 -9.14
N LYS A 91 -0.41 -18.54 -9.10
CA LYS A 91 0.91 -19.20 -9.04
C LYS A 91 1.74 -18.86 -10.26
N GLY A 92 3.02 -18.56 -10.05
CA GLY A 92 3.97 -18.26 -11.10
C GLY A 92 5.34 -17.88 -10.52
N ASP A 93 6.29 -17.61 -11.40
CA ASP A 93 7.67 -17.25 -11.04
C ASP A 93 7.97 -15.78 -11.32
N ASP A 94 6.95 -14.94 -11.40
CA ASP A 94 7.09 -13.54 -11.79
C ASP A 94 7.47 -12.63 -10.63
N LEU A 95 7.18 -12.98 -9.37
CA LEU A 95 7.69 -12.27 -8.21
C LEU A 95 9.16 -12.63 -7.99
N LYS A 96 10.07 -11.69 -8.26
CA LYS A 96 11.53 -11.92 -8.21
C LYS A 96 12.12 -11.68 -6.83
N ALA A 97 11.59 -10.72 -6.11
CA ALA A 97 11.96 -10.40 -4.74
C ALA A 97 10.83 -9.66 -4.04
N ILE A 98 10.72 -9.89 -2.75
CA ILE A 98 9.87 -9.08 -1.86
C ILE A 98 10.57 -8.92 -0.51
N LYS A 99 10.45 -7.75 0.09
CA LYS A 99 10.96 -7.45 1.42
C LYS A 99 10.00 -6.55 2.14
N LEU A 100 9.57 -7.01 3.31
CA LEU A 100 8.76 -6.23 4.24
C LEU A 100 9.64 -5.76 5.41
N ASN A 101 9.29 -4.62 5.98
CA ASN A 101 9.96 -4.08 7.15
C ASN A 101 8.98 -3.29 8.02
N THR A 102 9.28 -3.20 9.30
CA THR A 102 8.52 -2.39 10.26
C THR A 102 9.47 -1.73 11.25
N VAL A 103 9.31 -0.43 11.43
CA VAL A 103 9.99 0.34 12.47
C VAL A 103 8.92 0.92 13.40
N SER A 104 8.87 0.47 14.66
CA SER A 104 7.87 0.95 15.62
C SER A 104 8.05 2.45 15.88
N LYS A 105 7.23 3.27 15.21
CA LYS A 105 7.16 4.73 15.38
C LYS A 105 5.71 5.18 15.17
N VAL A 106 5.01 5.41 16.27
CA VAL A 106 3.61 5.83 16.27
C VAL A 106 3.48 7.33 16.00
N ASP A 107 4.30 8.15 16.68
CA ASP A 107 4.14 9.61 16.74
C ASP A 107 4.07 10.35 15.39
N PRO A 108 4.78 9.92 14.32
CA PRO A 108 4.73 10.65 13.05
C PRO A 108 3.41 10.55 12.30
N LEU A 109 2.68 9.43 12.47
CA LEU A 109 1.44 9.18 11.72
C LEU A 109 0.55 8.18 12.48
N TRP A 110 -0.58 8.64 12.99
CA TRP A 110 -1.49 7.81 13.77
C TRP A 110 -2.92 8.33 13.77
N GLN A 111 -3.87 7.44 14.05
CA GLN A 111 -5.25 7.77 14.36
C GLN A 111 -5.70 7.00 15.58
N LYS A 112 -6.27 7.70 16.55
CA LYS A 112 -6.80 7.06 17.74
C LYS A 112 -8.23 6.59 17.51
N ARG A 113 -8.48 5.33 17.83
CA ARG A 113 -9.83 4.76 17.77
C ARG A 113 -10.65 5.21 18.99
N LYS A 114 -11.94 5.44 18.77
CA LYS A 114 -12.89 5.62 19.89
C LYS A 114 -13.06 4.29 20.63
N MET A 115 -12.91 4.31 21.95
CA MET A 115 -13.12 3.15 22.81
C MET A 115 -14.22 3.44 23.82
N GLN A 116 -15.14 2.49 23.97
CA GLN A 116 -16.21 2.59 24.98
C GLN A 116 -15.66 2.29 26.37
N PRO A 117 -16.14 2.96 27.44
CA PRO A 117 -15.79 2.63 28.82
C PRO A 117 -16.30 1.25 29.19
N THR A 118 -15.63 0.62 30.16
CA THR A 118 -16.04 -0.66 30.76
C THR A 118 -16.17 -0.46 32.29
N PRO A 119 -16.75 -1.43 33.03
CA PRO A 119 -16.75 -1.36 34.49
C PRO A 119 -15.35 -1.28 35.12
N PHE A 120 -14.32 -1.70 34.41
CA PHE A 120 -12.93 -1.73 34.88
C PHE A 120 -12.08 -0.57 34.34
N VAL A 121 -12.48 0.00 33.20
CA VAL A 121 -11.81 1.14 32.54
C VAL A 121 -12.89 2.21 32.33
N THR A 122 -13.00 3.11 33.26
CA THR A 122 -14.08 4.12 33.31
C THR A 122 -13.81 5.33 32.43
N LYS A 123 -12.56 5.51 31.99
CA LYS A 123 -12.19 6.62 31.09
C LYS A 123 -12.64 6.31 29.68
N GLU A 124 -13.55 7.12 29.13
CA GLU A 124 -13.86 7.11 27.72
C GLU A 124 -12.65 7.61 26.93
N GLU A 125 -12.24 6.86 25.91
CA GLU A 125 -11.23 7.32 24.99
C GLU A 125 -11.91 7.83 23.72
N GLU A 126 -11.89 9.14 23.56
CA GLU A 126 -12.38 9.76 22.34
C GLU A 126 -11.41 9.44 21.19
N GLY A 127 -11.98 8.95 20.09
CA GLY A 127 -11.25 8.86 18.82
C GLY A 127 -10.94 10.27 18.28
N GLY A 128 -10.12 10.34 17.26
CA GLY A 128 -9.77 11.62 16.65
C GLY A 128 -9.47 11.48 15.17
N PRO A 129 -9.29 12.60 14.48
CA PRO A 129 -8.81 12.58 13.11
C PRO A 129 -7.39 12.02 13.05
N LEU A 130 -6.96 11.69 11.83
CA LEU A 130 -5.59 11.31 11.54
C LEU A 130 -4.64 12.44 11.95
N VAL A 131 -3.56 12.09 12.64
CA VAL A 131 -2.48 13.02 13.02
C VAL A 131 -1.24 12.69 12.21
N MET A 132 -0.66 13.71 11.57
CA MET A 132 0.51 13.55 10.72
C MET A 132 1.54 14.65 10.97
N VAL A 133 2.77 14.24 11.32
CA VAL A 133 3.94 15.13 11.38
C VAL A 133 4.68 15.04 10.04
N GLY A 134 4.27 15.87 9.08
CA GLY A 134 4.66 15.75 7.69
C GLY A 134 6.17 15.69 7.43
N GLN A 135 7.00 16.41 8.19
CA GLN A 135 8.47 16.39 8.03
C GLN A 135 9.06 15.03 8.43
N ASP A 136 8.57 14.43 9.51
CA ASP A 136 9.09 13.15 10.00
C ASP A 136 8.60 12.00 9.12
N VAL A 137 7.33 12.06 8.68
CA VAL A 137 6.80 11.14 7.66
C VAL A 137 7.64 11.21 6.39
N PHE A 138 7.96 12.41 5.88
CA PHE A 138 8.79 12.56 4.68
C PHE A 138 10.15 11.90 4.83
N LYS A 139 10.88 12.18 5.92
CA LYS A 139 12.20 11.61 6.18
C LYS A 139 12.17 10.09 6.26
N LEU A 140 11.23 9.55 7.04
CA LEU A 140 11.07 8.10 7.20
C LEU A 140 10.68 7.44 5.87
N ALA A 141 9.74 8.02 5.15
CA ALA A 141 9.27 7.50 3.87
C ALA A 141 10.42 7.38 2.86
N VAL A 142 11.19 8.45 2.68
CA VAL A 142 12.31 8.46 1.72
C VAL A 142 13.40 7.49 2.14
N SER A 143 13.86 7.55 3.40
CA SER A 143 14.97 6.69 3.87
C SER A 143 14.60 5.21 3.84
N SER A 144 13.39 4.85 4.29
CA SER A 144 12.95 3.46 4.32
C SER A 144 12.70 2.90 2.92
N SER A 145 12.08 3.69 2.03
CA SER A 145 11.86 3.24 0.64
C SER A 145 13.17 2.99 -0.09
N ILE A 146 14.18 3.85 0.10
CA ILE A 146 15.51 3.66 -0.49
C ILE A 146 16.16 2.38 0.03
N ASP A 147 16.14 2.16 1.35
CA ASP A 147 16.69 0.96 1.97
C ASP A 147 15.98 -0.33 1.51
N ASP A 148 14.65 -0.31 1.41
CA ASP A 148 13.88 -1.44 0.92
C ASP A 148 14.11 -1.72 -0.58
N ILE A 149 14.21 -0.66 -1.41
CA ILE A 149 14.55 -0.76 -2.83
C ILE A 149 15.93 -1.41 -3.02
N ASP A 150 16.94 -0.93 -2.30
CA ASP A 150 18.29 -1.49 -2.36
C ASP A 150 18.32 -2.97 -1.94
N LYS A 151 17.52 -3.33 -0.93
CA LYS A 151 17.42 -4.72 -0.46
C LYS A 151 16.79 -5.64 -1.48
N VAL A 152 15.65 -5.25 -2.10
CA VAL A 152 14.99 -6.11 -3.09
C VAL A 152 15.80 -6.25 -4.37
N LEU A 153 16.50 -5.20 -4.79
CA LEU A 153 17.44 -5.27 -5.91
C LEU A 153 18.56 -6.28 -5.63
N LYS A 154 19.15 -6.25 -4.44
CA LYS A 154 20.19 -7.22 -4.02
C LYS A 154 19.64 -8.65 -3.97
N ILE A 155 18.43 -8.85 -3.41
CA ILE A 155 17.81 -10.18 -3.34
C ILE A 155 17.55 -10.73 -4.75
N ALA A 156 17.08 -9.90 -5.67
CA ALA A 156 16.83 -10.28 -7.05
C ALA A 156 18.12 -10.44 -7.91
N GLY A 157 19.27 -9.98 -7.40
CA GLY A 157 20.51 -9.91 -8.18
C GLY A 157 20.42 -8.93 -9.36
N MET A 158 19.65 -7.85 -9.20
CA MET A 158 19.34 -6.86 -10.20
C MET A 158 19.88 -5.48 -9.81
N SER A 159 19.96 -4.60 -10.78
CA SER A 159 20.28 -3.18 -10.61
C SER A 159 19.05 -2.31 -10.92
N ALA A 160 19.12 -1.02 -10.59
CA ALA A 160 18.02 -0.10 -10.87
C ALA A 160 17.80 0.13 -12.38
N GLU A 161 18.83 -0.09 -13.19
CA GLU A 161 18.79 -0.02 -14.66
C GLU A 161 17.89 -1.10 -15.26
N ASP A 162 17.85 -2.29 -14.62
CA ASP A 162 17.06 -3.45 -15.06
C ASP A 162 15.54 -3.26 -14.82
N ILE A 163 15.17 -2.22 -14.09
CA ILE A 163 13.76 -1.91 -13.77
C ILE A 163 13.18 -1.02 -14.87
N ASP A 164 12.07 -1.45 -15.45
CA ASP A 164 11.34 -0.67 -16.45
C ASP A 164 10.49 0.44 -15.81
N LEU A 165 9.76 0.12 -14.73
CA LEU A 165 8.93 1.08 -14.01
C LEU A 165 9.04 0.93 -12.48
N PHE A 166 9.16 2.07 -11.79
CA PHE A 166 9.08 2.20 -10.35
C PHE A 166 7.66 2.64 -9.96
N VAL A 167 6.82 1.69 -9.61
CA VAL A 167 5.42 1.91 -9.21
C VAL A 167 5.38 2.17 -7.71
N LEU A 168 5.63 3.42 -7.31
CA LEU A 168 5.73 3.82 -5.92
C LEU A 168 4.35 4.18 -5.35
N HIS A 169 4.20 4.02 -4.02
CA HIS A 169 3.06 4.57 -3.30
C HIS A 169 2.89 6.07 -3.59
N GLN A 170 1.69 6.47 -3.96
CA GLN A 170 1.35 7.81 -4.40
C GLN A 170 0.97 8.71 -3.20
N ALA A 171 1.88 8.86 -2.24
CA ALA A 171 1.64 9.69 -1.05
C ALA A 171 1.81 11.19 -1.34
N ASN A 172 2.88 11.53 -2.04
CA ASN A 172 3.27 12.90 -2.34
C ASN A 172 4.33 12.91 -3.45
N ILE A 173 4.20 13.82 -4.40
CA ILE A 173 5.14 13.95 -5.52
C ILE A 173 6.58 14.21 -5.07
N ARG A 174 6.77 14.95 -3.96
CA ARG A 174 8.11 15.24 -3.42
C ARG A 174 8.84 13.99 -2.93
N ILE A 175 8.11 13.03 -2.35
CA ILE A 175 8.67 11.75 -1.92
C ILE A 175 9.10 10.94 -3.14
N ILE A 176 8.24 10.84 -4.16
CA ILE A 176 8.53 10.15 -5.42
C ILE A 176 9.78 10.76 -6.09
N ASP A 177 9.86 12.08 -6.18
CA ASP A 177 11.01 12.78 -6.74
C ASP A 177 12.30 12.57 -5.94
N ALA A 178 12.23 12.50 -4.61
CA ALA A 178 13.38 12.22 -3.77
C ALA A 178 13.92 10.80 -4.01
N ILE A 179 13.03 9.80 -4.06
CA ILE A 179 13.39 8.40 -4.35
C ILE A 179 13.97 8.29 -5.76
N ARG A 180 13.36 8.94 -6.77
CA ARG A 180 13.87 9.00 -8.14
C ARG A 180 15.30 9.56 -8.21
N HIS A 181 15.54 10.70 -7.55
CA HIS A 181 16.87 11.32 -7.50
C HIS A 181 17.92 10.35 -6.93
N PHE A 182 17.56 9.65 -5.87
CA PHE A 182 18.45 8.69 -5.23
C PHE A 182 18.72 7.49 -6.14
N SER A 183 17.70 6.98 -6.81
CA SER A 183 17.81 5.85 -7.75
C SER A 183 18.54 6.21 -9.04
N LYS A 184 18.79 7.50 -9.31
CA LYS A 184 19.48 8.03 -10.50
C LYS A 184 18.85 7.56 -11.83
N GLN A 185 17.56 7.27 -11.83
CA GLN A 185 16.84 6.79 -13.00
C GLN A 185 16.04 7.92 -13.67
N ASP A 186 15.72 7.72 -14.94
CA ASP A 186 14.96 8.67 -15.72
C ASP A 186 13.55 8.87 -15.17
N LYS A 187 13.01 10.08 -15.28
CA LYS A 187 11.68 10.44 -14.80
C LYS A 187 10.57 9.60 -15.43
N SER A 188 10.75 9.18 -16.69
CA SER A 188 9.76 8.37 -17.40
C SER A 188 9.51 7.00 -16.77
N LYS A 189 10.47 6.48 -15.98
CA LYS A 189 10.31 5.25 -15.21
C LYS A 189 9.46 5.41 -13.93
N PHE A 190 9.08 6.62 -13.55
CA PHE A 190 8.31 6.91 -12.33
C PHE A 190 6.93 7.47 -12.67
N PRO A 191 5.95 6.61 -12.97
CA PRO A 191 4.60 7.06 -13.26
C PRO A 191 3.95 7.70 -12.03
N ILE A 192 3.13 8.73 -12.26
CA ILE A 192 2.49 9.53 -11.24
C ILE A 192 1.01 9.66 -11.56
N ASN A 193 0.15 9.55 -10.53
CA ASN A 193 -1.26 9.89 -10.58
C ASN A 193 -1.77 10.52 -9.26
N VAL A 194 -0.85 10.86 -8.35
CA VAL A 194 -1.18 11.53 -7.07
C VAL A 194 -1.81 12.91 -7.30
N ASP A 195 -1.53 13.55 -8.42
CA ASP A 195 -2.13 14.81 -8.84
C ASP A 195 -3.61 14.70 -9.20
N LYS A 196 -4.07 13.50 -9.55
CA LYS A 196 -5.46 13.20 -9.90
C LYS A 196 -6.28 12.73 -8.70
N TYR A 197 -5.72 11.81 -7.91
CA TYR A 197 -6.46 11.07 -6.89
C TYR A 197 -6.04 11.39 -5.47
N GLY A 198 -4.91 12.10 -5.27
CA GLY A 198 -4.30 12.25 -3.96
C GLY A 198 -3.73 10.93 -3.43
N ASN A 199 -3.52 10.87 -2.12
CA ASN A 199 -3.08 9.68 -1.42
C ASN A 199 -4.29 8.81 -1.06
N THR A 200 -4.54 7.77 -1.83
CA THR A 200 -5.59 6.76 -1.59
C THR A 200 -5.07 5.58 -0.74
N SER A 201 -4.13 5.83 0.18
CA SER A 201 -3.57 4.82 1.10
C SER A 201 -3.05 3.56 0.38
N SER A 202 -3.45 2.36 0.81
CA SER A 202 -3.01 1.09 0.19
C SER A 202 -3.50 0.90 -1.25
N ALA A 203 -4.54 1.63 -1.67
CA ALA A 203 -5.09 1.54 -3.02
C ALA A 203 -4.25 2.27 -4.08
N THR A 204 -3.28 3.10 -3.71
CA THR A 204 -2.50 3.91 -4.67
C THR A 204 -1.77 3.07 -5.71
N ILE A 205 -1.11 2.00 -5.31
CA ILE A 205 -0.35 1.13 -6.23
C ILE A 205 -1.29 0.38 -7.17
N PRO A 206 -2.33 -0.35 -6.71
CA PRO A 206 -3.20 -1.07 -7.63
C PRO A 206 -4.01 -0.16 -8.55
N ILE A 207 -4.38 1.05 -8.14
CA ILE A 207 -5.00 2.06 -9.04
C ILE A 207 -4.00 2.48 -10.13
N LEU A 208 -2.75 2.76 -9.77
CA LEU A 208 -1.73 3.15 -10.74
C LEU A 208 -1.42 2.02 -11.72
N LEU A 209 -1.33 0.77 -11.24
CA LEU A 209 -1.15 -0.41 -12.09
C LEU A 209 -2.30 -0.58 -13.10
N ASP A 210 -3.55 -0.40 -12.67
CA ASP A 210 -4.72 -0.48 -13.55
C ASP A 210 -4.69 0.61 -14.63
N GLU A 211 -4.38 1.86 -14.27
CA GLU A 211 -4.23 2.94 -15.25
C GLU A 211 -3.13 2.68 -16.26
N LEU A 212 -1.95 2.21 -15.80
CA LEU A 212 -0.84 1.88 -16.68
C LEU A 212 -1.19 0.73 -17.64
N ASN A 213 -1.86 -0.31 -17.12
CA ASN A 213 -2.27 -1.45 -17.91
C ASN A 213 -3.34 -1.07 -18.95
N ARG A 214 -4.42 -0.39 -18.55
CA ARG A 214 -5.47 0.07 -19.47
C ARG A 214 -4.96 1.10 -20.47
N GLY A 215 -3.99 1.93 -20.05
CA GLY A 215 -3.33 2.91 -20.92
C GLY A 215 -2.29 2.32 -21.87
N GLY A 216 -2.09 0.98 -21.88
CA GLY A 216 -1.11 0.31 -22.74
C GLY A 216 0.34 0.65 -22.42
N LYS A 217 0.61 1.15 -21.21
CA LYS A 217 1.95 1.51 -20.75
C LYS A 217 2.68 0.35 -20.08
N LEU A 218 1.97 -0.71 -19.69
CA LEU A 218 2.56 -1.97 -19.22
C LEU A 218 2.61 -2.97 -20.37
N ARG A 219 3.78 -3.55 -20.58
CA ARG A 219 4.03 -4.58 -21.57
C ARG A 219 4.33 -5.89 -20.88
N ASN A 220 3.92 -6.99 -21.48
CA ASN A 220 4.27 -8.32 -20.98
C ASN A 220 5.79 -8.49 -20.92
N GLY A 221 6.33 -8.80 -19.75
CA GLY A 221 7.77 -8.91 -19.51
C GLY A 221 8.40 -7.71 -18.81
N ASP A 222 7.71 -6.55 -18.73
CA ASP A 222 8.23 -5.38 -18.01
C ASP A 222 8.57 -5.72 -16.56
N MET A 223 9.73 -5.24 -16.12
CA MET A 223 10.18 -5.41 -14.74
C MET A 223 9.72 -4.22 -13.90
N LEU A 224 8.83 -4.49 -12.96
CA LEU A 224 8.24 -3.49 -12.08
C LEU A 224 8.88 -3.57 -10.69
N LEU A 225 9.32 -2.44 -10.16
CA LEU A 225 9.66 -2.30 -8.75
C LEU A 225 8.55 -1.52 -8.06
N MET A 226 7.90 -2.15 -7.09
CA MET A 226 6.89 -1.50 -6.24
C MET A 226 7.47 -1.22 -4.87
N SER A 227 7.19 -0.04 -4.31
CA SER A 227 7.57 0.31 -2.94
C SER A 227 6.49 1.14 -2.28
N ALA A 228 6.20 0.82 -1.03
CA ALA A 228 5.21 1.51 -0.22
C ALA A 228 5.67 1.64 1.23
N PHE A 229 5.11 2.64 1.90
CA PHE A 229 5.29 2.89 3.33
C PHE A 229 3.96 3.37 3.92
N GLY A 230 3.78 3.20 5.21
CA GLY A 230 2.57 3.61 5.91
C GLY A 230 2.76 3.76 7.40
N ALA A 231 1.71 4.17 8.10
CA ALA A 231 1.71 4.27 9.56
C ALA A 231 2.17 2.95 10.21
N GLY A 232 2.85 3.07 11.35
CA GLY A 232 3.40 1.92 12.06
C GLY A 232 4.81 2.12 12.58
N PHE A 233 5.85 2.43 11.85
CA PHE A 233 5.95 2.69 10.42
C PHE A 233 6.17 1.38 9.66
N THR A 234 5.24 1.02 8.78
CA THR A 234 5.36 -0.18 7.95
C THR A 234 5.90 0.18 6.58
N THR A 235 6.79 -0.63 6.03
CA THR A 235 7.36 -0.42 4.70
C THR A 235 7.55 -1.73 3.96
N GLY A 236 7.70 -1.66 2.66
CA GLY A 236 8.03 -2.82 1.84
C GLY A 236 8.28 -2.46 0.40
N ALA A 237 9.05 -3.33 -0.25
CA ALA A 237 9.26 -3.26 -1.69
C ALA A 237 9.23 -4.66 -2.29
N CYS A 238 8.91 -4.74 -3.58
CA CYS A 238 9.00 -5.97 -4.34
C CYS A 238 9.39 -5.70 -5.80
N ILE A 239 9.93 -6.72 -6.44
CA ILE A 239 10.22 -6.72 -7.87
C ILE A 239 9.37 -7.81 -8.52
N LEU A 240 8.59 -7.42 -9.50
CA LEU A 240 7.66 -8.28 -10.21
C LEU A 240 7.88 -8.12 -11.72
N ARG A 241 7.96 -9.25 -12.43
CA ARG A 241 7.82 -9.24 -13.88
C ARG A 241 6.35 -9.19 -14.25
N TRP A 242 5.95 -8.17 -14.99
CA TRP A 242 4.57 -8.03 -15.43
C TRP A 242 4.22 -9.14 -16.42
N SER A 243 3.21 -9.92 -16.10
CA SER A 243 2.64 -10.93 -16.98
C SER A 243 1.11 -10.77 -17.02
N LYS A 244 0.54 -11.01 -18.19
CA LYS A 244 -0.88 -10.79 -18.44
C LYS A 244 -1.54 -12.11 -18.85
#